data_0f9bb9ff38b1766d7d2c3dda76430d17
#
_entry.id   0f9bb9ff38b1766d7d2c3dda76430d17
#
_cell.length_a   1.000
_cell.length_b   1.000
_cell.length_c   1.000
_cell.angle_alpha   90.00
_cell.angle_beta   90.00
_cell.angle_gamma   90.00
#
_symmetry.space_group_name_H-M   'P 1'
#
loop_
_entity.id
_entity.type
_entity.pdbx_description
1 polymer ?
#
loop_
_entity_poly.entity_id
_entity_poly.type
_entity_poly.pdbx_seq_one_letter_code
_entity_poly.pdbx_strand_id
1 'polypeptide(L)'
;MNNQRTQPKSSYIFDADWQDLYLLTAHWKSDLLFYKDDLEFLHDLLGKYIKLKTNDKKFFKTIQNTSIETTFQCSNLLKKMNKHLVDLAAIIIHPENYDSHKFRTKHQQLEDAISNFENTLRTHRKKVFEATKIPN
;
A
#
# COMPACT_ATOMS: atom_id res chain seq x y z
N MET A 1 15.48 8.05 -5.25
CA MET A 1 14.80 9.32 -5.48
C MET A 1 13.94 9.68 -4.29
N ASN A 2 14.07 10.88 -3.81
CA ASN A 2 13.30 11.35 -2.68
C ASN A 2 11.90 11.77 -3.13
N ASN A 3 10.88 11.12 -2.61
CA ASN A 3 9.49 11.39 -2.95
C ASN A 3 8.74 12.15 -1.87
N GLN A 4 9.46 12.68 -0.89
CA GLN A 4 8.80 13.45 0.15
C GLN A 4 8.30 14.78 -0.41
N ARG A 5 7.07 15.10 -0.06
CA ARG A 5 6.42 16.32 -0.50
C ARG A 5 5.96 17.12 0.68
N THR A 6 6.16 18.42 0.61
CA THR A 6 5.67 19.36 1.61
C THR A 6 4.37 20.03 1.17
N GLN A 7 3.95 19.77 -0.07
CA GLN A 7 2.73 20.33 -0.64
C GLN A 7 2.02 19.31 -1.51
N PRO A 8 0.71 19.44 -1.71
CA PRO A 8 -0.02 18.55 -2.61
C PRO A 8 0.57 18.54 -4.01
N LYS A 9 0.63 17.35 -4.61
CA LYS A 9 1.24 17.13 -5.92
C LYS A 9 0.49 17.81 -7.04
N SER A 10 -0.82 17.88 -6.93
CA SER A 10 -1.66 18.39 -8.00
C SER A 10 -2.70 19.34 -7.44
N SER A 11 -3.18 20.24 -8.30
CA SER A 11 -4.29 21.10 -7.96
C SER A 11 -5.56 20.31 -7.65
N TYR A 12 -5.72 19.09 -8.18
CA TYR A 12 -6.87 18.27 -7.87
C TYR A 12 -6.99 18.01 -6.36
N ILE A 13 -5.91 17.55 -5.73
CA ILE A 13 -5.94 17.27 -4.28
C ILE A 13 -6.13 18.57 -3.49
N PHE A 14 -5.52 19.66 -3.95
CA PHE A 14 -5.60 20.95 -3.29
C PHE A 14 -7.04 21.52 -3.35
N ASP A 15 -7.74 21.34 -4.47
CA ASP A 15 -9.04 21.91 -4.71
C ASP A 15 -10.20 20.93 -4.49
N ALA A 16 -9.94 19.64 -4.36
CA ALA A 16 -10.98 18.63 -4.24
C ALA A 16 -11.81 18.82 -2.96
N ASP A 17 -13.10 18.50 -3.05
CA ASP A 17 -13.96 18.48 -1.88
C ASP A 17 -13.50 17.38 -0.91
N TRP A 18 -13.77 17.60 0.38
CA TRP A 18 -13.44 16.61 1.40
C TRP A 18 -14.11 15.26 1.15
N GLN A 19 -15.35 15.28 0.63
CA GLN A 19 -16.06 14.05 0.27
C GLN A 19 -15.34 13.28 -0.82
N ASP A 20 -14.78 13.97 -1.82
CA ASP A 20 -14.03 13.34 -2.90
C ASP A 20 -12.74 12.69 -2.37
N LEU A 21 -12.06 13.36 -1.47
CA LEU A 21 -10.87 12.81 -0.83
C LEU A 21 -11.21 11.59 0.04
N TYR A 22 -12.38 11.63 0.70
CA TYR A 22 -12.87 10.49 1.47
C TYR A 22 -13.09 9.28 0.56
N LEU A 23 -13.78 9.46 -0.56
CA LEU A 23 -14.07 8.38 -1.49
C LEU A 23 -12.78 7.80 -2.09
N LEU A 24 -11.84 8.66 -2.43
CA LEU A 24 -10.55 8.22 -2.95
C LEU A 24 -9.78 7.39 -1.91
N THR A 25 -9.78 7.83 -0.65
CA THR A 25 -9.14 7.10 0.44
C THR A 25 -9.80 5.75 0.68
N ALA A 26 -11.13 5.70 0.61
CA ALA A 26 -11.88 4.45 0.73
C ALA A 26 -11.52 3.48 -0.40
N HIS A 27 -11.30 4.01 -1.60
CA HIS A 27 -10.86 3.22 -2.74
C HIS A 27 -9.44 2.64 -2.49
N TRP A 28 -8.53 3.45 -2.00
CA TRP A 28 -7.18 2.97 -1.63
C TRP A 28 -7.24 1.87 -0.58
N LYS A 29 -8.11 2.01 0.41
CA LYS A 29 -8.31 0.99 1.43
C LYS A 29 -8.77 -0.32 0.79
N SER A 30 -9.72 -0.26 -0.12
CA SER A 30 -10.23 -1.41 -0.85
C SER A 30 -9.11 -2.11 -1.64
N ASP A 31 -8.28 -1.31 -2.33
CA ASP A 31 -7.14 -1.83 -3.07
C ASP A 31 -6.15 -2.54 -2.14
N LEU A 32 -5.86 -1.94 -0.99
CA LEU A 32 -4.93 -2.53 -0.02
C LEU A 32 -5.45 -3.85 0.56
N LEU A 33 -6.77 -3.97 0.77
CA LEU A 33 -7.37 -5.21 1.21
C LEU A 33 -7.19 -6.31 0.16
N PHE A 34 -7.35 -5.95 -1.12
CA PHE A 34 -7.09 -6.86 -2.22
C PHE A 34 -5.61 -7.26 -2.26
N TYR A 35 -4.71 -6.32 -2.08
CA TYR A 35 -3.26 -6.59 -2.07
C TYR A 35 -2.87 -7.49 -0.91
N LYS A 36 -3.55 -7.36 0.23
CA LYS A 36 -3.32 -8.23 1.37
C LYS A 36 -3.64 -9.68 1.03
N ASP A 37 -4.77 -9.91 0.36
CA ASP A 37 -5.16 -11.25 -0.07
C ASP A 37 -4.16 -11.80 -1.10
N ASP A 38 -3.71 -10.96 -2.03
CA ASP A 38 -2.71 -11.34 -3.03
C ASP A 38 -1.39 -11.75 -2.36
N LEU A 39 -0.98 -11.00 -1.34
CA LEU A 39 0.24 -11.32 -0.59
C LEU A 39 0.13 -12.65 0.16
N GLU A 40 -1.02 -12.95 0.72
CA GLU A 40 -1.27 -14.25 1.35
C GLU A 40 -1.13 -15.39 0.34
N PHE A 41 -1.70 -15.20 -0.84
CA PHE A 41 -1.59 -16.17 -1.93
C PHE A 41 -0.13 -16.39 -2.32
N LEU A 42 0.63 -15.32 -2.52
CA LEU A 42 2.03 -15.40 -2.91
C LEU A 42 2.88 -16.08 -1.83
N HIS A 43 2.61 -15.77 -0.57
CA HIS A 43 3.31 -16.38 0.56
C HIS A 43 3.05 -17.90 0.62
N ASP A 44 1.79 -18.31 0.47
CA ASP A 44 1.40 -19.71 0.50
C ASP A 44 2.00 -20.48 -0.69
N LEU A 45 1.98 -19.87 -1.87
CA LEU A 45 2.58 -20.45 -3.06
C LEU A 45 4.07 -20.71 -2.86
N LEU A 46 4.77 -19.72 -2.33
CA LEU A 46 6.20 -19.82 -2.07
C LEU A 46 6.49 -20.91 -1.03
N GLY A 47 5.69 -20.97 0.03
CA GLY A 47 5.83 -21.99 1.07
C GLY A 47 5.66 -23.40 0.54
N LYS A 48 4.68 -23.63 -0.34
CA LYS A 48 4.47 -24.94 -0.99
C LYS A 48 5.67 -25.31 -1.85
N TYR A 49 6.18 -24.34 -2.60
CA TYR A 49 7.31 -24.60 -3.49
C TYR A 49 8.58 -24.92 -2.74
N ILE A 50 8.84 -24.30 -1.61
CA ILE A 50 10.00 -24.58 -0.76
C ILE A 50 9.97 -26.03 -0.26
N LYS A 51 8.78 -26.56 0.06
CA LYS A 51 8.63 -27.95 0.51
C LYS A 51 8.96 -28.96 -0.60
N LEU A 52 8.68 -28.60 -1.85
CA LEU A 52 8.89 -29.49 -2.99
C LEU A 52 10.30 -29.44 -3.54
N LYS A 53 10.98 -28.31 -3.41
CA LYS A 53 12.34 -28.10 -3.92
C LYS A 53 13.24 -27.59 -2.82
N THR A 54 14.23 -28.39 -2.45
CA THR A 54 15.09 -28.10 -1.32
C THR A 54 16.47 -27.59 -1.72
N ASN A 55 16.74 -27.45 -3.02
CA ASN A 55 18.10 -27.21 -3.52
C ASN A 55 18.64 -25.82 -3.22
N ASP A 56 17.75 -24.83 -2.99
CA ASP A 56 18.21 -23.47 -2.73
C ASP A 56 17.36 -22.82 -1.64
N LYS A 57 17.45 -23.38 -0.45
CA LYS A 57 16.67 -22.89 0.71
C LYS A 57 16.98 -21.45 1.05
N LYS A 58 18.22 -21.01 0.89
CA LYS A 58 18.63 -19.66 1.24
C LYS A 58 17.98 -18.63 0.32
N PHE A 59 17.95 -18.91 -0.97
CA PHE A 59 17.30 -18.05 -1.97
C PHE A 59 15.82 -17.89 -1.68
N PHE A 60 15.11 -19.00 -1.48
CA PHE A 60 13.69 -18.99 -1.18
C PHE A 60 13.38 -18.30 0.14
N LYS A 61 14.24 -18.48 1.14
CA LYS A 61 14.06 -17.82 2.42
C LYS A 61 14.19 -16.31 2.31
N THR A 62 15.08 -15.81 1.46
CA THR A 62 15.22 -14.39 1.19
C THR A 62 13.93 -13.82 0.59
N ILE A 63 13.35 -14.51 -0.39
CA ILE A 63 12.09 -14.08 -0.98
C ILE A 63 10.96 -14.14 0.04
N GLN A 64 10.94 -15.17 0.89
CA GLN A 64 9.94 -15.32 1.94
C GLN A 64 10.01 -14.18 2.95
N ASN A 65 11.21 -13.76 3.33
CA ASN A 65 11.41 -12.62 4.22
C ASN A 65 10.88 -11.33 3.58
N THR A 66 11.12 -11.14 2.29
CA THR A 66 10.56 -9.99 1.56
C THR A 66 9.03 -10.04 1.56
N SER A 67 8.44 -11.23 1.44
CA SER A 67 6.99 -11.41 1.54
C SER A 67 6.45 -10.94 2.88
N ILE A 68 7.12 -11.30 3.97
CA ILE A 68 6.74 -10.90 5.33
C ILE A 68 6.83 -9.38 5.48
N GLU A 69 7.92 -8.77 5.02
CA GLU A 69 8.10 -7.32 5.07
C GLU A 69 7.03 -6.58 4.27
N THR A 70 6.73 -7.06 3.07
CA THR A 70 5.74 -6.44 2.20
C THR A 70 4.34 -6.54 2.81
N THR A 71 4.02 -7.67 3.43
CA THR A 71 2.76 -7.85 4.14
C THR A 71 2.65 -6.88 5.32
N PHE A 72 3.75 -6.67 6.04
CA PHE A 72 3.80 -5.72 7.14
C PHE A 72 3.56 -4.29 6.66
N GLN A 73 4.18 -3.90 5.54
CA GLN A 73 3.96 -2.59 4.93
C GLN A 73 2.51 -2.39 4.53
N CYS A 74 1.89 -3.42 3.96
CA CYS A 74 0.47 -3.37 3.58
C CYS A 74 -0.42 -3.12 4.81
N SER A 75 -0.17 -3.84 5.90
CA SER A 75 -0.92 -3.68 7.14
C SER A 75 -0.76 -2.28 7.73
N ASN A 76 0.45 -1.72 7.67
CA ASN A 76 0.70 -0.36 8.14
C ASN A 76 -0.04 0.69 7.31
N LEU A 77 -0.05 0.53 5.99
CA LEU A 77 -0.80 1.42 5.11
C LEU A 77 -2.30 1.32 5.38
N LEU A 78 -2.82 0.13 5.62
CA LEU A 78 -4.24 -0.05 5.98
C LEU A 78 -4.59 0.71 7.24
N LYS A 79 -3.73 0.66 8.26
CA LYS A 79 -3.94 1.43 9.49
C LYS A 79 -3.97 2.92 9.23
N LYS A 80 -3.05 3.41 8.40
CA LYS A 80 -2.98 4.83 8.02
C LYS A 80 -4.22 5.26 7.24
N MET A 81 -4.70 4.42 6.32
CA MET A 81 -5.91 4.74 5.56
C MET A 81 -7.14 4.77 6.45
N ASN A 82 -7.26 3.84 7.40
CA ASN A 82 -8.37 3.83 8.33
C ASN A 82 -8.38 5.09 9.20
N LYS A 83 -7.22 5.50 9.70
CA LYS A 83 -7.13 6.75 10.47
C LYS A 83 -7.46 7.96 9.61
N HIS A 84 -6.97 7.99 8.38
CA HIS A 84 -7.22 9.09 7.45
C HIS A 84 -8.72 9.22 7.14
N LEU A 85 -9.42 8.09 6.98
CA LEU A 85 -10.87 8.08 6.78
C LEU A 85 -11.60 8.66 7.99
N VAL A 86 -11.18 8.31 9.20
CA VAL A 86 -11.77 8.86 10.44
C VAL A 86 -11.56 10.37 10.48
N ASP A 87 -10.34 10.83 10.17
CA ASP A 87 -10.02 12.27 10.16
C ASP A 87 -10.83 13.01 9.09
N LEU A 88 -10.97 12.43 7.90
CA LEU A 88 -11.76 13.02 6.82
C LEU A 88 -13.24 13.13 7.21
N ALA A 89 -13.78 12.12 7.85
CA ALA A 89 -15.17 12.16 8.32
C ALA A 89 -15.38 13.32 9.30
N ALA A 90 -14.42 13.53 10.22
CA ALA A 90 -14.49 14.63 11.17
C ALA A 90 -14.37 15.99 10.48
N ILE A 91 -13.49 16.10 9.46
CA ILE A 91 -13.32 17.35 8.69
C ILE A 91 -14.58 17.68 7.91
N ILE A 92 -15.25 16.69 7.35
CA ILE A 92 -16.49 16.90 6.59
C ILE A 92 -17.55 17.55 7.50
N ILE A 93 -17.59 17.15 8.77
CA ILE A 93 -18.56 17.69 9.73
C ILE A 93 -18.15 19.08 10.20
N HIS A 94 -16.86 19.29 10.50
CA HIS A 94 -16.35 20.55 11.07
C HIS A 94 -15.05 20.98 10.37
N PRO A 95 -15.13 21.42 9.09
CA PRO A 95 -13.91 21.76 8.33
C PRO A 95 -13.12 22.92 8.94
N GLU A 96 -13.77 23.82 9.68
CA GLU A 96 -13.13 24.98 10.31
C GLU A 96 -12.15 24.62 11.40
N ASN A 97 -12.20 23.40 11.94
CA ASN A 97 -11.33 22.95 13.02
C ASN A 97 -9.98 22.42 12.52
N TYR A 98 -9.76 22.42 11.21
CA TYR A 98 -8.59 21.75 10.63
C TYR A 98 -7.84 22.66 9.68
N ASP A 99 -6.51 22.48 9.63
CA ASP A 99 -5.65 23.15 8.66
C ASP A 99 -5.77 22.42 7.31
N SER A 100 -6.48 23.03 6.38
CA SER A 100 -6.75 22.44 5.06
C SER A 100 -5.46 22.09 4.31
N HIS A 101 -4.50 23.01 4.25
CA HIS A 101 -3.26 22.79 3.51
C HIS A 101 -2.46 21.63 4.11
N LYS A 102 -2.30 21.63 5.41
CA LYS A 102 -1.57 20.58 6.13
C LYS A 102 -2.18 19.21 5.90
N PHE A 103 -3.51 19.12 5.95
CA PHE A 103 -4.21 17.86 5.77
C PHE A 103 -4.11 17.37 4.31
N ARG A 104 -4.22 18.28 3.35
CA ARG A 104 -4.11 17.92 1.93
C ARG A 104 -2.70 17.48 1.57
N THR A 105 -1.69 18.07 2.19
CA THR A 105 -0.31 17.62 2.06
C THR A 105 -0.15 16.19 2.59
N LYS A 106 -0.76 15.89 3.73
CA LYS A 106 -0.76 14.54 4.28
C LYS A 106 -1.45 13.55 3.33
N HIS A 107 -2.55 13.96 2.73
CA HIS A 107 -3.26 13.14 1.75
C HIS A 107 -2.35 12.79 0.56
N GLN A 108 -1.61 13.76 0.05
CA GLN A 108 -0.65 13.54 -1.03
C GLN A 108 0.46 12.57 -0.62
N GLN A 109 0.94 12.68 0.61
CA GLN A 109 1.95 11.75 1.12
C GLN A 109 1.43 10.31 1.17
N LEU A 110 0.16 10.13 1.51
CA LEU A 110 -0.48 8.82 1.49
C LEU A 110 -0.63 8.27 0.07
N GLU A 111 -0.97 9.13 -0.88
CA GLU A 111 -1.03 8.74 -2.29
C GLU A 111 0.34 8.27 -2.78
N ASP A 112 1.39 9.01 -2.45
CA ASP A 112 2.76 8.62 -2.80
C ASP A 112 3.14 7.29 -2.16
N ALA A 113 2.75 7.09 -0.91
CA ALA A 113 3.07 5.87 -0.17
C ALA A 113 2.39 4.64 -0.79
N ILE A 114 1.12 4.77 -1.20
CA ILE A 114 0.43 3.64 -1.84
C ILE A 114 1.02 3.34 -3.22
N SER A 115 1.40 4.37 -3.98
CA SER A 115 2.04 4.17 -5.28
C SER A 115 3.38 3.45 -5.14
N ASN A 116 4.18 3.83 -4.16
CA ASN A 116 5.45 3.16 -3.87
C ASN A 116 5.23 1.72 -3.43
N PHE A 117 4.22 1.47 -2.61
CA PHE A 117 3.88 0.12 -2.18
C PHE A 117 3.45 -0.75 -3.36
N GLU A 118 2.65 -0.22 -4.27
CA GLU A 118 2.21 -0.95 -5.46
C GLU A 118 3.40 -1.39 -6.31
N ASN A 119 4.41 -0.55 -6.44
CA ASN A 119 5.64 -0.92 -7.15
C ASN A 119 6.42 -2.02 -6.42
N THR A 120 6.49 -1.94 -5.10
CA THR A 120 7.12 -2.97 -4.27
C THR A 120 6.41 -4.31 -4.42
N LEU A 121 5.08 -4.30 -4.38
CA LEU A 121 4.27 -5.50 -4.54
C LEU A 121 4.47 -6.11 -5.92
N ARG A 122 4.47 -5.30 -6.96
CA ARG A 122 4.67 -5.77 -8.34
C ARG A 122 6.02 -6.46 -8.48
N THR A 123 7.07 -5.87 -7.92
CA THR A 123 8.41 -6.45 -7.96
C THR A 123 8.47 -7.78 -7.20
N HIS A 124 7.86 -7.83 -6.03
CA HIS A 124 7.81 -9.04 -5.22
C HIS A 124 7.02 -10.15 -5.93
N ARG A 125 5.86 -9.81 -6.48
CA ARG A 125 5.02 -10.75 -7.23
C ARG A 125 5.80 -11.38 -8.39
N LYS A 126 6.52 -10.56 -9.13
CA LYS A 126 7.34 -11.03 -10.24
C LYS A 126 8.41 -12.01 -9.76
N LYS A 127 9.07 -11.69 -8.66
CA LYS A 127 10.10 -12.59 -8.09
C LYS A 127 9.53 -13.93 -7.65
N VAL A 128 8.36 -13.93 -7.03
CA VAL A 128 7.70 -15.16 -6.61
C VAL A 128 7.36 -16.03 -7.81
N PHE A 129 6.76 -15.45 -8.85
CA PHE A 129 6.40 -16.21 -10.04
C PHE A 129 7.63 -16.73 -10.80
N GLU A 130 8.69 -15.95 -10.86
CA GLU A 130 9.95 -16.41 -11.46
C GLU A 130 10.56 -17.55 -10.66
N ALA A 131 10.57 -17.44 -9.33
CA ALA A 131 11.13 -18.47 -8.44
C ALA A 131 10.35 -19.77 -8.49
N THR A 132 9.03 -19.68 -8.64
CA THR A 132 8.16 -20.86 -8.74
C THR A 132 7.91 -21.31 -10.17
N LYS A 133 8.46 -20.61 -11.14
CA LYS A 133 8.31 -20.89 -12.58
C LYS A 133 6.86 -20.92 -13.03
N ILE A 134 6.03 -20.08 -12.43
CA ILE A 134 4.64 -19.92 -12.83
C ILE A 134 4.58 -18.70 -13.76
N PRO A 135 3.91 -18.81 -14.92
CA PRO A 135 3.76 -17.66 -15.83
C PRO A 135 3.03 -16.50 -15.18
N ASN A 136 3.48 -15.30 -15.50
CA ASN A 136 2.86 -14.07 -14.99
C ASN A 136 1.51 -13.83 -15.70
#